data_aeac44090a50b042cfd636df9bc1df67
#
_entry.id   aeac44090a50b042cfd636df9bc1df67
#
_cell.length_a   1.000
_cell.length_b   1.000
_cell.length_c   1.000
_cell.angle_alpha   90.00
_cell.angle_beta   90.00
_cell.angle_gamma   90.00
#
_symmetry.space_group_name_H-M   'P 1'
#
loop_
_entity.id
_entity.type
_entity.pdbx_description
1 polymer ?
#
loop_
_entity_poly.entity_id
_entity_poly.type
_entity_poly.pdbx_seq_one_letter_code
_entity_poly.pdbx_strand_id
1 'polypeptide(L)'
;MTLQTEILERIRKMPIVSDLKSRRFFKDTTPETCHILEVFLSYLLGEDVKVNSIEAQKHGYQRNGRERIADIDIDISGNISGMVEIQNWNGKVKELDFERWDGIRDAQRYMYGKKKRYVLVLFNIKNGKNKIWNGFRDKEMMVYAMKSEDYEEGMDKRAFPDIVNGIIILLNLKKLAERDDELGQISRDLLARNAKDIKNESVRKRVKEVFTKEEEKRMCIEEERMLKSLAKKLVKEQEKKIQEEQEKKYEKQLKENEKKLEESNKQLEEKDNDYIKFMFSTGLSPEIISKGIKMPLDRVKAILAI
;
A
#
# COMPACT_ATOMS: atom_id res chain seq x y z
N MET A 1 -17.61 -20.33 -19.57
CA MET A 1 -16.13 -20.21 -19.52
C MET A 1 -15.71 -20.52 -18.10
N THR A 2 -14.69 -21.34 -17.86
CA THR A 2 -14.23 -21.63 -16.50
C THR A 2 -13.42 -20.45 -15.94
N LEU A 3 -13.40 -20.29 -14.61
CA LEU A 3 -12.58 -19.26 -13.95
C LEU A 3 -11.11 -19.33 -14.40
N GLN A 4 -10.56 -20.52 -14.56
CA GLN A 4 -9.18 -20.69 -15.04
C GLN A 4 -8.98 -20.17 -16.46
N THR A 5 -9.95 -20.35 -17.35
CA THR A 5 -9.89 -19.80 -18.72
C THR A 5 -9.86 -18.28 -18.70
N GLU A 6 -10.69 -17.66 -17.86
CA GLU A 6 -10.72 -16.18 -17.71
C GLU A 6 -9.42 -15.64 -17.14
N ILE A 7 -8.87 -16.30 -16.11
CA ILE A 7 -7.56 -15.93 -15.53
C ILE A 7 -6.46 -16.03 -16.58
N LEU A 8 -6.43 -17.11 -17.36
CA LEU A 8 -5.43 -17.32 -18.40
C LEU A 8 -5.49 -16.25 -19.51
N GLU A 9 -6.69 -15.93 -19.98
CA GLU A 9 -6.87 -14.83 -20.96
C GLU A 9 -6.43 -13.47 -20.38
N ARG A 10 -6.73 -13.22 -19.12
CA ARG A 10 -6.28 -12.01 -18.42
C ARG A 10 -4.76 -11.95 -18.35
N ILE A 11 -4.09 -13.05 -17.96
CA ILE A 11 -2.63 -13.15 -17.90
C ILE A 11 -2.01 -12.86 -19.27
N ARG A 12 -2.54 -13.44 -20.35
CA ARG A 12 -2.04 -13.21 -21.70
C ARG A 12 -2.10 -11.75 -22.12
N LYS A 13 -3.13 -11.02 -21.68
CA LYS A 13 -3.32 -9.58 -21.95
C LYS A 13 -2.62 -8.66 -20.93
N MET A 14 -1.92 -9.19 -19.92
CA MET A 14 -1.12 -8.37 -19.01
C MET A 14 0.15 -7.90 -19.72
N PRO A 15 0.58 -6.65 -19.52
CA PRO A 15 1.89 -6.18 -19.97
C PRO A 15 3.02 -6.88 -19.19
N ILE A 16 4.22 -6.88 -19.76
CA ILE A 16 5.41 -7.51 -19.14
C ILE A 16 5.72 -6.86 -17.78
N VAL A 17 5.49 -5.56 -17.65
CA VAL A 17 5.68 -4.80 -16.39
C VAL A 17 4.62 -5.08 -15.31
N SER A 18 3.69 -6.01 -15.51
CA SER A 18 2.83 -6.47 -14.42
C SER A 18 3.65 -7.29 -13.41
N ASP A 19 3.33 -7.20 -12.11
CA ASP A 19 4.06 -7.89 -11.04
C ASP A 19 4.26 -9.39 -11.32
N LEU A 20 3.23 -10.03 -11.85
CA LEU A 20 3.25 -11.46 -12.14
C LEU A 20 4.20 -11.82 -13.30
N LYS A 21 4.30 -10.98 -14.33
CA LYS A 21 5.14 -11.23 -15.51
C LYS A 21 6.56 -10.70 -15.34
N SER A 22 6.72 -9.53 -14.72
CA SER A 22 8.03 -8.88 -14.58
C SER A 22 9.03 -9.71 -13.80
N ARG A 23 8.58 -10.31 -12.69
CA ARG A 23 9.42 -11.19 -11.87
C ARG A 23 9.98 -12.39 -12.64
N ARG A 24 9.21 -12.93 -13.58
CA ARG A 24 9.64 -14.04 -14.43
C ARG A 24 10.50 -13.57 -15.59
N PHE A 25 10.13 -12.45 -16.17
CA PHE A 25 10.86 -11.86 -17.28
C PHE A 25 12.31 -11.52 -16.92
N PHE A 26 12.53 -10.93 -15.74
CA PHE A 26 13.84 -10.55 -15.21
C PHE A 26 14.44 -11.57 -14.22
N LYS A 27 13.94 -12.81 -14.21
CA LYS A 27 14.36 -13.82 -13.23
C LYS A 27 15.83 -14.19 -13.33
N ASP A 28 16.33 -14.28 -14.55
CA ASP A 28 17.65 -14.85 -14.83
C ASP A 28 18.56 -13.85 -15.55
N THR A 29 19.85 -13.94 -15.28
CA THR A 29 20.89 -13.23 -16.02
C THR A 29 21.02 -13.86 -17.41
N THR A 30 20.42 -13.23 -18.42
CA THR A 30 20.56 -13.60 -19.82
C THR A 30 21.07 -12.42 -20.63
N PRO A 31 21.67 -12.62 -21.81
CA PRO A 31 22.08 -11.51 -22.68
C PRO A 31 20.93 -10.53 -22.96
N GLU A 32 19.71 -11.05 -23.12
CA GLU A 32 18.52 -10.26 -23.41
C GLU A 32 18.09 -9.39 -22.22
N THR A 33 18.06 -9.97 -21.00
CA THR A 33 17.68 -9.21 -19.80
C THR A 33 18.74 -8.20 -19.41
N CYS A 34 20.03 -8.55 -19.55
CA CYS A 34 21.14 -7.62 -19.34
C CYS A 34 21.04 -6.44 -20.31
N HIS A 35 20.90 -6.71 -21.61
CA HIS A 35 20.79 -5.66 -22.64
C HIS A 35 19.62 -4.70 -22.38
N ILE A 36 18.45 -5.22 -22.04
CA ILE A 36 17.29 -4.38 -21.71
C ILE A 36 17.59 -3.43 -20.53
N LEU A 37 18.21 -3.94 -19.48
CA LEU A 37 18.56 -3.12 -18.32
C LEU A 37 19.72 -2.16 -18.62
N GLU A 38 20.70 -2.57 -19.41
CA GLU A 38 21.81 -1.73 -19.89
C GLU A 38 21.30 -0.50 -20.64
N VAL A 39 20.29 -0.66 -21.51
CA VAL A 39 19.70 0.47 -22.23
C VAL A 39 19.06 1.49 -21.28
N PHE A 40 18.31 1.02 -20.27
CA PHE A 40 17.74 1.92 -19.25
C PHE A 40 18.82 2.61 -18.42
N LEU A 41 19.81 1.86 -17.98
CA LEU A 41 20.87 2.37 -17.10
C LEU A 41 21.80 3.31 -17.85
N SER A 42 22.17 3.01 -19.09
CA SER A 42 23.00 3.89 -19.93
C SER A 42 22.29 5.23 -20.19
N TYR A 43 20.98 5.20 -20.43
CA TYR A 43 20.19 6.43 -20.51
C TYR A 43 20.23 7.25 -19.22
N LEU A 44 20.14 6.59 -18.06
CA LEU A 44 20.13 7.23 -16.75
C LEU A 44 21.47 7.82 -16.37
N LEU A 45 22.53 7.08 -16.60
CA LEU A 45 23.88 7.45 -16.18
C LEU A 45 24.59 8.33 -17.22
N GLY A 46 24.09 8.36 -18.45
CA GLY A 46 24.69 9.12 -19.56
C GLY A 46 25.99 8.51 -20.10
N GLU A 47 26.24 7.24 -19.77
CA GLU A 47 27.42 6.47 -20.19
C GLU A 47 27.04 5.02 -20.48
N ASP A 48 27.86 4.29 -21.24
CA ASP A 48 27.64 2.88 -21.52
C ASP A 48 27.83 2.06 -20.24
N VAL A 49 26.78 1.31 -19.87
CA VAL A 49 26.75 0.49 -18.67
C VAL A 49 26.68 -0.96 -19.03
N LYS A 50 27.39 -1.80 -18.27
CA LYS A 50 27.31 -3.26 -18.37
C LYS A 50 26.70 -3.86 -17.12
N VAL A 51 25.69 -4.71 -17.31
CA VAL A 51 25.05 -5.49 -16.26
C VAL A 51 25.73 -6.83 -16.16
N ASN A 52 26.37 -7.11 -15.02
CA ASN A 52 27.11 -8.34 -14.78
C ASN A 52 26.18 -9.49 -14.36
N SER A 53 25.22 -9.19 -13.48
CA SER A 53 24.27 -10.20 -13.00
C SER A 53 22.94 -9.58 -12.60
N ILE A 54 21.90 -10.41 -12.63
CA ILE A 54 20.52 -10.09 -12.27
C ILE A 54 20.04 -11.19 -11.31
N GLU A 55 19.45 -10.79 -10.18
CA GLU A 55 18.83 -11.70 -9.22
C GLU A 55 17.43 -11.19 -8.88
N ALA A 56 16.40 -11.93 -9.29
CA ALA A 56 15.03 -11.56 -8.96
C ALA A 56 14.66 -12.00 -7.54
N GLN A 57 13.83 -11.19 -6.88
CA GLN A 57 13.30 -11.45 -5.54
C GLN A 57 14.37 -11.72 -4.48
N LYS A 58 15.47 -10.98 -4.53
CA LYS A 58 16.51 -11.10 -3.52
C LYS A 58 15.99 -10.68 -2.17
N HIS A 59 16.06 -11.60 -1.21
CA HIS A 59 15.67 -11.36 0.16
C HIS A 59 16.66 -10.38 0.81
N GLY A 60 16.16 -9.20 1.17
CA GLY A 60 16.94 -8.18 1.86
C GLY A 60 17.03 -8.45 3.36
N TYR A 61 17.99 -7.78 4.00
CA TYR A 61 18.19 -7.88 5.44
C TYR A 61 16.98 -7.38 6.22
N GLN A 62 16.59 -8.10 7.29
CA GLN A 62 15.50 -7.70 8.18
C GLN A 62 15.93 -6.52 9.07
N ARG A 63 15.30 -5.37 8.91
CA ARG A 63 15.34 -4.30 9.91
C ARG A 63 13.98 -4.25 10.60
N ASN A 64 13.97 -4.32 11.93
CA ASN A 64 12.74 -4.34 12.74
C ASN A 64 11.81 -5.55 12.49
N GLY A 65 12.36 -6.72 12.17
CA GLY A 65 11.60 -7.97 12.01
C GLY A 65 10.75 -8.07 10.75
N ARG A 66 10.88 -7.12 9.80
CA ARG A 66 10.21 -7.18 8.49
C ARG A 66 11.23 -7.44 7.40
N GLU A 67 11.02 -8.55 6.70
CA GLU A 67 11.79 -8.87 5.50
C GLU A 67 11.40 -7.95 4.35
N ARG A 68 12.41 -7.42 3.65
CA ARG A 68 12.23 -6.58 2.46
C ARG A 68 12.79 -7.31 1.27
N ILE A 69 11.97 -7.49 0.26
CA ILE A 69 12.31 -8.20 -0.96
C ILE A 69 12.40 -7.17 -2.07
N ALA A 70 13.56 -7.11 -2.72
CA ALA A 70 13.74 -6.37 -3.97
C ALA A 70 13.09 -7.14 -5.13
N ASP A 71 12.41 -6.43 -6.04
CA ASP A 71 11.87 -7.08 -7.22
C ASP A 71 13.02 -7.66 -8.09
N ILE A 72 14.04 -6.85 -8.33
CA ILE A 72 15.23 -7.25 -9.12
C ILE A 72 16.46 -6.57 -8.54
N ASP A 73 17.47 -7.33 -8.18
CA ASP A 73 18.79 -6.85 -7.78
C ASP A 73 19.77 -7.00 -8.95
N ILE A 74 20.59 -5.98 -9.21
CA ILE A 74 21.52 -5.97 -10.34
C ILE A 74 22.91 -5.56 -9.89
N ASP A 75 23.91 -6.31 -10.35
CA ASP A 75 25.32 -5.92 -10.28
C ASP A 75 25.75 -5.26 -11.59
N ILE A 76 26.34 -4.08 -11.47
CA ILE A 76 26.70 -3.23 -12.60
C ILE A 76 28.20 -3.05 -12.59
N SER A 77 28.82 -2.93 -13.76
CA SER A 77 30.23 -2.61 -13.91
C SER A 77 30.59 -1.26 -13.22
N GLY A 78 31.85 -1.06 -12.87
CA GLY A 78 32.29 0.21 -12.29
C GLY A 78 31.98 0.40 -10.80
N ASN A 79 31.92 -0.70 -10.03
CA ASN A 79 31.64 -0.65 -8.58
C ASN A 79 30.27 -0.04 -8.23
N ILE A 80 29.26 -0.33 -9.05
CA ILE A 80 27.88 0.11 -8.94
C ILE A 80 27.01 -1.10 -8.67
N SER A 81 26.03 -0.95 -7.79
CA SER A 81 24.92 -1.90 -7.64
C SER A 81 23.62 -1.20 -7.83
N GLY A 82 22.63 -1.88 -8.38
CA GLY A 82 21.33 -1.31 -8.64
C GLY A 82 20.22 -2.24 -8.21
N MET A 83 19.05 -1.67 -8.07
CA MET A 83 17.83 -2.39 -7.87
C MET A 83 16.78 -1.83 -8.79
N VAL A 84 16.01 -2.71 -9.40
CA VAL A 84 14.88 -2.34 -10.24
C VAL A 84 13.60 -2.77 -9.56
N GLU A 85 12.75 -1.81 -9.26
CA GLU A 85 11.39 -2.01 -8.78
C GLU A 85 10.42 -1.72 -9.93
N ILE A 86 9.41 -2.56 -10.09
CA ILE A 86 8.40 -2.38 -11.12
C ILE A 86 7.06 -2.07 -10.49
N GLN A 87 6.57 -0.86 -10.71
CA GLN A 87 5.35 -0.37 -10.09
C GLN A 87 4.23 -0.17 -11.13
N ASN A 88 3.14 -0.92 -10.96
CA ASN A 88 1.91 -0.70 -11.70
C ASN A 88 0.97 0.20 -10.92
N TRP A 89 0.91 1.46 -11.30
CA TRP A 89 0.11 2.45 -10.60
C TRP A 89 -1.30 2.59 -11.18
N ASN A 90 -2.30 2.43 -10.32
CA ASN A 90 -3.72 2.60 -10.67
C ASN A 90 -4.37 3.87 -10.08
N GLY A 91 -3.58 4.81 -9.60
CA GLY A 91 -4.06 6.11 -9.08
C GLY A 91 -4.63 6.10 -7.67
N LYS A 92 -4.58 4.98 -6.95
CA LYS A 92 -5.15 4.87 -5.59
C LYS A 92 -4.14 5.02 -4.47
N VAL A 93 -2.84 5.00 -4.75
CA VAL A 93 -1.82 5.16 -3.71
C VAL A 93 -1.68 6.63 -3.37
N LYS A 94 -1.90 6.99 -2.13
CA LYS A 94 -1.91 8.38 -1.65
C LYS A 94 -0.50 8.96 -1.51
N GLU A 95 0.50 8.11 -1.29
CA GLU A 95 1.90 8.47 -1.05
C GLU A 95 2.82 7.52 -1.81
N LEU A 96 3.98 8.03 -2.24
CA LEU A 96 5.07 7.21 -2.74
C LEU A 96 5.61 6.41 -1.57
N ASP A 97 5.84 5.12 -1.76
CA ASP A 97 6.39 4.24 -0.71
C ASP A 97 7.91 4.45 -0.56
N PHE A 98 8.30 5.70 -0.28
CA PHE A 98 9.70 6.07 -0.09
C PHE A 98 10.34 5.31 1.08
N GLU A 99 9.58 5.04 2.16
CA GLU A 99 10.07 4.27 3.28
C GLU A 99 10.44 2.83 2.87
N ARG A 100 9.67 2.24 1.97
CA ARG A 100 9.99 0.92 1.42
C ARG A 100 11.29 0.98 0.63
N TRP A 101 11.41 1.93 -0.30
CA TRP A 101 12.59 2.05 -1.15
C TRP A 101 13.83 2.45 -0.37
N ASP A 102 13.68 3.31 0.62
CA ASP A 102 14.76 3.69 1.52
C ASP A 102 15.28 2.50 2.33
N GLY A 103 14.38 1.71 2.87
CA GLY A 103 14.79 0.50 3.58
C GLY A 103 15.39 -0.58 2.70
N ILE A 104 15.03 -0.66 1.42
CA ILE A 104 15.66 -1.54 0.45
C ILE A 104 17.09 -1.03 0.17
N ARG A 105 17.27 0.26 -0.02
CA ARG A 105 18.57 0.91 -0.15
C ARG A 105 19.48 0.64 1.06
N ASP A 106 18.94 0.76 2.27
CA ASP A 106 19.68 0.45 3.50
C ASP A 106 20.11 -1.01 3.56
N ALA A 107 19.24 -1.94 3.12
CA ALA A 107 19.61 -3.35 3.01
C ALA A 107 20.78 -3.56 2.04
N GLN A 108 20.77 -2.91 0.89
CA GLN A 108 21.89 -2.95 -0.06
C GLN A 108 23.20 -2.42 0.55
N ARG A 109 23.14 -1.46 1.47
CA ARG A 109 24.32 -0.93 2.16
C ARG A 109 25.08 -2.01 2.94
N TYR A 110 24.37 -2.92 3.55
CA TYR A 110 24.99 -4.04 4.27
C TYR A 110 25.53 -5.12 3.33
N MET A 111 24.85 -5.33 2.20
CA MET A 111 25.22 -6.40 1.27
C MET A 111 26.41 -6.03 0.36
N TYR A 112 26.49 -4.78 -0.10
CA TYR A 112 27.43 -4.35 -1.14
C TYR A 112 28.53 -3.35 -0.68
N GLY A 113 28.54 -3.00 0.60
CA GLY A 113 29.58 -2.17 1.19
C GLY A 113 29.63 -0.75 0.59
N LYS A 114 30.78 -0.33 0.04
CA LYS A 114 31.02 1.04 -0.48
C LYS A 114 30.57 1.26 -1.93
N LYS A 115 29.94 0.31 -2.59
CA LYS A 115 29.44 0.49 -3.97
C LYS A 115 28.44 1.65 -4.06
N LYS A 116 28.46 2.39 -5.16
CA LYS A 116 27.37 3.33 -5.50
C LYS A 116 26.08 2.55 -5.71
N ARG A 117 24.95 3.06 -5.25
CA ARG A 117 23.67 2.35 -5.24
C ARG A 117 22.57 3.17 -5.86
N TYR A 118 21.84 2.51 -6.75
CA TYR A 118 20.69 3.10 -7.42
C TYR A 118 19.45 2.24 -7.19
N VAL A 119 18.34 2.91 -6.92
CA VAL A 119 17.02 2.27 -6.95
C VAL A 119 16.28 2.82 -8.16
N LEU A 120 16.09 1.98 -9.16
CA LEU A 120 15.39 2.30 -10.37
C LEU A 120 13.94 1.83 -10.27
N VAL A 121 12.99 2.73 -10.32
CA VAL A 121 11.59 2.38 -10.27
C VAL A 121 10.94 2.61 -11.64
N LEU A 122 10.55 1.52 -12.29
CA LEU A 122 9.84 1.55 -13.56
C LEU A 122 8.34 1.71 -13.30
N PHE A 123 7.79 2.86 -13.64
CA PHE A 123 6.37 3.14 -13.46
C PHE A 123 5.56 2.90 -14.72
N ASN A 124 4.54 2.04 -14.61
CA ASN A 124 3.42 2.00 -15.53
C ASN A 124 2.26 2.81 -14.95
N ILE A 125 2.22 4.10 -15.25
CA ILE A 125 1.20 5.00 -14.75
C ILE A 125 -0.09 4.79 -15.54
N LYS A 126 -1.10 4.20 -14.88
CA LYS A 126 -2.47 4.22 -15.39
C LYS A 126 -3.12 5.55 -14.96
N ASN A 127 -3.85 6.20 -15.86
CA ASN A 127 -4.49 7.49 -15.65
C ASN A 127 -5.05 7.67 -14.23
N GLY A 128 -4.42 8.48 -13.39
CA GLY A 128 -4.83 8.79 -12.03
C GLY A 128 -4.97 10.30 -11.85
N LYS A 129 -5.99 10.73 -11.11
CA LYS A 129 -6.28 12.14 -10.80
C LYS A 129 -5.42 12.69 -9.63
N ASN A 130 -4.30 12.09 -9.30
CA ASN A 130 -3.52 12.49 -8.13
C ASN A 130 -2.57 13.67 -8.47
N LYS A 131 -2.60 14.74 -7.63
CA LYS A 131 -1.84 15.97 -7.84
C LYS A 131 -0.32 15.77 -7.84
N ILE A 132 0.21 14.84 -7.06
CA ILE A 132 1.65 14.52 -7.00
C ILE A 132 2.17 14.05 -8.37
N TRP A 133 1.33 13.38 -9.14
CA TRP A 133 1.68 12.80 -10.44
C TRP A 133 1.45 13.74 -11.63
N ASN A 134 0.73 14.84 -11.44
CA ASN A 134 0.60 15.83 -12.51
C ASN A 134 1.98 16.40 -12.92
N GLY A 135 2.93 16.53 -11.98
CA GLY A 135 4.30 16.94 -12.29
C GLY A 135 5.16 15.86 -12.96
N PHE A 136 4.87 14.56 -12.70
CA PHE A 136 5.61 13.43 -13.29
C PHE A 136 5.00 12.90 -14.59
N ARG A 137 3.73 13.18 -14.82
CA ARG A 137 2.99 12.69 -16.00
C ARG A 137 3.65 13.07 -17.32
N ASP A 138 4.20 14.28 -17.40
CA ASP A 138 4.78 14.85 -18.60
C ASP A 138 6.31 14.73 -18.65
N LYS A 139 6.92 14.10 -17.64
CA LYS A 139 8.35 13.88 -17.54
C LYS A 139 8.70 12.41 -17.79
N GLU A 140 9.81 12.18 -18.48
CA GLU A 140 10.36 10.82 -18.67
C GLU A 140 10.92 10.27 -17.36
N MET A 141 11.48 11.14 -16.52
CA MET A 141 12.22 10.76 -15.33
C MET A 141 12.07 11.80 -14.21
N MET A 142 12.02 11.29 -12.98
CA MET A 142 12.25 12.08 -11.75
C MET A 142 13.33 11.41 -10.91
N VAL A 143 14.24 12.21 -10.37
CA VAL A 143 15.35 11.75 -9.55
C VAL A 143 15.23 12.31 -8.15
N TYR A 144 15.28 11.41 -7.17
CA TYR A 144 15.34 11.78 -5.76
C TYR A 144 16.71 11.38 -5.21
N ALA A 145 17.50 12.39 -4.86
CA ALA A 145 18.74 12.19 -4.14
C ALA A 145 18.42 12.20 -2.64
N MET A 146 18.77 11.12 -1.95
CA MET A 146 18.56 11.01 -0.51
C MET A 146 19.85 11.35 0.20
N LYS A 147 19.87 12.49 0.88
CA LYS A 147 20.87 12.75 1.94
C LYS A 147 20.46 11.97 3.17
N SER A 148 21.43 11.63 4.03
CA SER A 148 21.24 10.78 5.20
C SER A 148 20.22 11.32 6.22
N GLU A 149 19.79 12.56 6.09
CA GLU A 149 18.93 13.26 7.06
C GLU A 149 17.78 14.07 6.46
N ASP A 150 17.79 14.41 5.14
CA ASP A 150 16.73 15.22 4.52
C ASP A 150 16.36 14.71 3.11
N TYR A 151 15.07 14.77 2.81
CA TYR A 151 14.52 14.52 1.49
C TYR A 151 14.41 15.83 0.72
N GLU A 152 15.24 16.05 -0.28
CA GLU A 152 15.05 17.16 -1.22
C GLU A 152 14.38 16.65 -2.52
N GLU A 153 13.25 17.25 -2.86
CA GLU A 153 12.45 16.95 -4.02
C GLU A 153 13.11 17.51 -5.30
N GLY A 154 13.31 16.64 -6.30
CA GLY A 154 13.43 17.06 -7.69
C GLY A 154 14.75 17.69 -8.13
N MET A 155 15.88 16.96 -8.05
CA MET A 155 17.12 17.40 -8.71
C MET A 155 17.12 17.16 -10.22
N ASP A 156 17.64 18.15 -10.99
CA ASP A 156 17.89 17.99 -12.42
C ASP A 156 18.93 16.89 -12.66
N LYS A 157 18.75 16.15 -13.75
CA LYS A 157 19.58 15.03 -14.22
C LYS A 157 21.09 15.30 -14.20
N ARG A 158 21.51 16.56 -14.27
CA ARG A 158 22.92 17.00 -14.37
C ARG A 158 23.62 17.20 -13.02
N ALA A 159 22.88 17.09 -11.93
CA ALA A 159 23.41 17.34 -10.59
C ALA A 159 23.45 16.06 -9.77
N PHE A 160 24.21 15.04 -10.23
CA PHE A 160 24.55 13.89 -9.37
C PHE A 160 25.79 14.27 -8.55
N PRO A 161 25.66 14.71 -7.30
CA PRO A 161 26.83 14.92 -6.48
C PRO A 161 27.42 13.56 -6.10
N ASP A 162 28.73 13.42 -6.19
CA ASP A 162 29.51 12.23 -5.79
C ASP A 162 29.31 11.80 -4.31
N ILE A 163 28.52 12.54 -3.57
CA ILE A 163 28.36 12.46 -2.11
C ILE A 163 27.08 11.70 -1.70
N VAL A 164 26.19 11.33 -2.65
CA VAL A 164 24.90 10.72 -2.30
C VAL A 164 25.03 9.21 -2.18
N ASN A 165 24.78 8.70 -0.98
CA ASN A 165 24.86 7.27 -0.66
C ASN A 165 23.75 6.40 -1.29
N GLY A 166 22.84 6.96 -2.04
CA GLY A 166 21.81 6.26 -2.80
C GLY A 166 20.89 7.23 -3.53
N ILE A 167 20.45 6.82 -4.71
CA ILE A 167 19.58 7.61 -5.59
C ILE A 167 18.37 6.75 -5.95
N ILE A 168 17.19 7.34 -5.80
CA ILE A 168 15.94 6.74 -6.30
C ILE A 168 15.57 7.43 -7.60
N ILE A 169 15.43 6.66 -8.66
CA ILE A 169 15.10 7.18 -9.98
C ILE A 169 13.74 6.59 -10.39
N LEU A 170 12.80 7.47 -10.66
CA LEU A 170 11.48 7.11 -11.14
C LEU A 170 11.44 7.28 -12.66
N LEU A 171 11.15 6.22 -13.40
CA LEU A 171 10.99 6.25 -14.85
C LEU A 171 9.54 6.09 -15.26
N ASN A 172 9.04 7.02 -16.05
CA ASN A 172 7.72 6.96 -16.65
C ASN A 172 7.76 6.21 -17.98
N LEU A 173 7.49 4.90 -17.93
CA LEU A 173 7.54 4.04 -19.11
C LEU A 173 6.63 4.52 -20.26
N LYS A 174 5.48 5.13 -19.95
CA LYS A 174 4.59 5.66 -20.99
C LYS A 174 5.20 6.85 -21.72
N LYS A 175 5.88 7.73 -20.97
CA LYS A 175 6.55 8.88 -21.56
C LYS A 175 7.79 8.48 -22.34
N LEU A 176 8.57 7.53 -21.80
CA LEU A 176 9.69 6.93 -22.51
C LEU A 176 9.25 6.23 -23.80
N ALA A 177 8.07 5.60 -23.81
CA ALA A 177 7.52 4.94 -25.00
C ALA A 177 7.23 5.90 -26.16
N GLU A 178 7.19 7.22 -25.95
CA GLU A 178 7.02 8.23 -27.00
C GLU A 178 8.32 8.48 -27.81
N ARG A 179 9.48 8.01 -27.33
CA ARG A 179 10.78 8.18 -27.97
C ARG A 179 10.91 7.29 -29.22
N ASP A 180 11.71 7.75 -30.20
CA ASP A 180 11.97 7.03 -31.45
C ASP A 180 13.27 6.19 -31.41
N ASP A 181 13.91 6.10 -30.24
CA ASP A 181 15.12 5.30 -30.01
C ASP A 181 14.81 3.89 -29.45
N GLU A 182 15.87 3.11 -29.19
CA GLU A 182 15.76 1.76 -28.64
C GLU A 182 15.10 1.75 -27.25
N LEU A 183 15.41 2.72 -26.41
CA LEU A 183 14.79 2.87 -25.09
C LEU A 183 13.26 3.05 -25.22
N GLY A 184 12.82 3.88 -26.17
CA GLY A 184 11.40 4.05 -26.47
C GLY A 184 10.76 2.76 -26.97
N GLN A 185 11.46 2.01 -27.84
CA GLN A 185 10.93 0.73 -28.34
C GLN A 185 10.84 -0.31 -27.22
N ILE A 186 11.85 -0.47 -26.38
CA ILE A 186 11.80 -1.36 -25.22
C ILE A 186 10.67 -0.96 -24.26
N SER A 187 10.50 0.35 -24.02
CA SER A 187 9.42 0.84 -23.15
C SER A 187 8.03 0.50 -23.70
N ARG A 188 7.81 0.64 -25.03
CA ARG A 188 6.59 0.21 -25.72
C ARG A 188 6.35 -1.28 -25.56
N ASP A 189 7.38 -2.08 -25.75
CA ASP A 189 7.32 -3.54 -25.71
C ASP A 189 7.03 -4.06 -24.28
N LEU A 190 7.63 -3.46 -23.27
CA LEU A 190 7.33 -3.77 -21.87
C LEU A 190 5.89 -3.44 -21.48
N LEU A 191 5.29 -2.42 -22.10
CA LEU A 191 3.89 -2.02 -21.91
C LEU A 191 2.92 -2.80 -22.82
N ALA A 192 3.41 -3.52 -23.83
CA ALA A 192 2.59 -4.24 -24.79
C ALA A 192 1.72 -5.31 -24.11
N ARG A 193 0.47 -5.41 -24.56
CA ARG A 193 -0.49 -6.40 -24.08
C ARG A 193 -0.53 -7.67 -24.94
N ASN A 194 -0.02 -7.60 -26.15
CA ASN A 194 0.03 -8.72 -27.06
C ASN A 194 1.48 -8.98 -27.48
N ALA A 195 1.89 -10.24 -27.49
CA ALA A 195 3.22 -10.62 -27.93
C ALA A 195 3.53 -10.25 -29.39
N LYS A 196 2.49 -10.09 -30.21
CA LYS A 196 2.62 -9.67 -31.62
C LYS A 196 3.09 -8.22 -31.78
N ASP A 197 2.83 -7.38 -30.78
CA ASP A 197 3.17 -5.96 -30.81
C ASP A 197 4.63 -5.70 -30.39
N ILE A 198 5.33 -6.73 -29.89
CA ILE A 198 6.71 -6.65 -29.43
C ILE A 198 7.67 -6.65 -30.64
N LYS A 199 8.45 -5.57 -30.77
CA LYS A 199 9.35 -5.34 -31.90
C LYS A 199 10.82 -5.50 -31.55
N ASN A 200 11.26 -5.08 -30.34
CA ASN A 200 12.64 -5.23 -29.91
C ASN A 200 13.00 -6.71 -29.80
N GLU A 201 14.14 -7.09 -30.37
CA GLU A 201 14.53 -8.49 -30.50
C GLU A 201 14.82 -9.14 -29.15
N SER A 202 15.50 -8.44 -28.24
CA SER A 202 15.82 -8.94 -26.90
C SER A 202 14.54 -9.18 -26.10
N VAL A 203 13.60 -8.24 -26.12
CA VAL A 203 12.29 -8.41 -25.45
C VAL A 203 11.53 -9.59 -26.05
N ARG A 204 11.51 -9.72 -27.38
CA ARG A 204 10.80 -10.79 -28.08
C ARG A 204 11.39 -12.18 -27.81
N LYS A 205 12.72 -12.30 -27.80
CA LYS A 205 13.41 -13.57 -27.44
C LYS A 205 13.07 -13.96 -26.01
N ARG A 206 13.22 -13.02 -25.08
CA ARG A 206 12.96 -13.29 -23.65
C ARG A 206 11.51 -13.69 -23.38
N VAL A 207 10.56 -13.05 -24.04
CA VAL A 207 9.12 -13.42 -23.97
C VAL A 207 8.88 -14.86 -24.42
N LYS A 208 9.51 -15.30 -25.52
CA LYS A 208 9.37 -16.68 -26.01
C LYS A 208 9.97 -17.70 -25.08
N GLU A 209 11.09 -17.38 -24.44
CA GLU A 209 11.76 -18.27 -23.49
C GLU A 209 10.96 -18.42 -22.19
N VAL A 210 10.47 -17.32 -21.65
CA VAL A 210 9.87 -17.28 -20.32
C VAL A 210 8.39 -17.66 -20.34
N PHE A 211 7.61 -17.14 -21.29
CA PHE A 211 6.14 -17.33 -21.26
C PHE A 211 5.72 -18.56 -22.07
N THR A 212 6.23 -19.72 -21.67
CA THR A 212 5.81 -21.01 -22.19
C THR A 212 4.41 -21.38 -21.70
N LYS A 213 3.78 -22.41 -22.33
CA LYS A 213 2.46 -22.91 -21.91
C LYS A 213 2.47 -23.40 -20.46
N GLU A 214 3.57 -24.03 -20.01
CA GLU A 214 3.73 -24.50 -18.65
C GLU A 214 3.81 -23.32 -17.67
N GLU A 215 4.57 -22.28 -18.02
CA GLU A 215 4.70 -21.11 -17.17
C GLU A 215 3.38 -20.30 -17.12
N GLU A 216 2.65 -20.20 -18.22
CA GLU A 216 1.29 -19.63 -18.22
C GLU A 216 0.37 -20.38 -17.25
N LYS A 217 0.44 -21.71 -17.18
CA LYS A 217 -0.33 -22.51 -16.23
C LYS A 217 0.08 -22.22 -14.77
N ARG A 218 1.39 -22.12 -14.51
CA ARG A 218 1.89 -21.77 -13.16
C ARG A 218 1.41 -20.39 -12.73
N MET A 219 1.50 -19.40 -13.62
CA MET A 219 0.97 -18.05 -13.37
C MET A 219 -0.52 -18.07 -13.08
N CYS A 220 -1.30 -18.89 -13.79
CA CYS A 220 -2.74 -19.03 -13.56
C CYS A 220 -3.04 -19.55 -12.14
N ILE A 221 -2.31 -20.56 -11.67
CA ILE A 221 -2.46 -21.11 -10.31
C ILE A 221 -2.10 -20.07 -9.25
N GLU A 222 -1.01 -19.32 -9.47
CA GLU A 222 -0.58 -18.27 -8.55
C GLU A 222 -1.60 -17.13 -8.44
N GLU A 223 -2.09 -16.64 -9.58
CA GLU A 223 -3.12 -15.60 -9.63
C GLU A 223 -4.42 -16.06 -8.95
N GLU A 224 -4.83 -17.30 -9.17
CA GLU A 224 -5.99 -17.87 -8.50
C GLU A 224 -5.83 -17.91 -6.97
N ARG A 225 -4.65 -18.32 -6.48
CA ARG A 225 -4.33 -18.32 -5.04
C ARG A 225 -4.36 -16.91 -4.47
N MET A 226 -3.79 -15.94 -5.19
CA MET A 226 -3.79 -14.54 -4.79
C MET A 226 -5.21 -13.98 -4.71
N LEU A 227 -6.05 -14.23 -5.70
CA LEU A 227 -7.45 -13.80 -5.71
C LEU A 227 -8.24 -14.41 -4.55
N LYS A 228 -8.05 -15.69 -4.25
CA LYS A 228 -8.68 -16.35 -3.08
C LYS A 228 -8.22 -15.72 -1.76
N SER A 229 -6.94 -15.38 -1.64
CA SER A 229 -6.40 -14.72 -0.45
C SER A 229 -6.98 -13.31 -0.26
N LEU A 230 -7.08 -12.53 -1.35
CA LEU A 230 -7.68 -11.19 -1.33
C LEU A 230 -9.16 -11.25 -0.96
N ALA A 231 -9.91 -12.19 -1.54
CA ALA A 231 -11.32 -12.37 -1.19
C ALA A 231 -11.51 -12.67 0.31
N LYS A 232 -10.69 -13.56 0.89
CA LYS A 232 -10.71 -13.83 2.33
C LYS A 232 -10.40 -12.60 3.19
N LYS A 233 -9.44 -11.76 2.77
CA LYS A 233 -9.13 -10.51 3.49
C LYS A 233 -10.30 -9.53 3.45
N LEU A 234 -10.91 -9.35 2.28
CA LEU A 234 -12.06 -8.45 2.12
C LEU A 234 -13.26 -8.88 2.97
N VAL A 235 -13.54 -10.20 3.02
CA VAL A 235 -14.61 -10.72 3.88
C VAL A 235 -14.32 -10.40 5.35
N LYS A 236 -13.11 -10.67 5.85
CA LYS A 236 -12.73 -10.33 7.23
C LYS A 236 -12.82 -8.84 7.55
N GLU A 237 -12.43 -7.97 6.61
CA GLU A 237 -12.56 -6.52 6.79
C GLU A 237 -14.03 -6.08 6.84
N GLN A 238 -14.89 -6.70 6.05
CA GLN A 238 -16.33 -6.42 6.10
C GLN A 238 -16.97 -6.91 7.40
N GLU A 239 -16.63 -8.12 7.84
CA GLU A 239 -17.10 -8.68 9.13
C GLU A 239 -16.70 -7.75 10.29
N LYS A 240 -15.45 -7.28 10.31
CA LYS A 240 -14.97 -6.34 11.34
C LYS A 240 -15.75 -5.03 11.34
N LYS A 241 -16.03 -4.46 10.17
CA LYS A 241 -16.83 -3.23 10.07
C LYS A 241 -18.26 -3.42 10.56
N ILE A 242 -18.88 -4.54 10.21
CA ILE A 242 -20.25 -4.88 10.68
C ILE A 242 -20.25 -5.00 12.20
N GLN A 243 -19.26 -5.66 12.78
CA GLN A 243 -19.13 -5.80 14.23
C GLN A 243 -18.98 -4.44 14.92
N GLU A 244 -18.08 -3.57 14.42
CA GLU A 244 -17.88 -2.21 14.94
C GLU A 244 -19.17 -1.35 14.85
N GLU A 245 -19.95 -1.50 13.78
CA GLU A 245 -21.23 -0.81 13.64
C GLU A 245 -22.29 -1.32 14.61
N GLN A 246 -22.32 -2.63 14.86
CA GLN A 246 -23.22 -3.24 15.84
C GLN A 246 -22.88 -2.77 17.25
N GLU A 247 -21.61 -2.81 17.64
CA GLU A 247 -21.16 -2.32 18.96
C GLU A 247 -21.57 -0.86 19.18
N LYS A 248 -21.37 0.02 18.20
CA LYS A 248 -21.81 1.43 18.29
C LYS A 248 -23.31 1.58 18.46
N LYS A 249 -24.10 0.72 17.81
CA LYS A 249 -25.58 0.73 17.98
C LYS A 249 -25.97 0.29 19.40
N TYR A 250 -25.35 -0.76 19.91
CA TYR A 250 -25.60 -1.23 21.28
C TYR A 250 -25.21 -0.18 22.32
N GLU A 251 -24.07 0.46 22.21
CA GLU A 251 -23.66 1.54 23.11
C GLU A 251 -24.66 2.71 23.10
N LYS A 252 -25.15 3.08 21.92
CA LYS A 252 -26.15 4.15 21.79
C LYS A 252 -27.47 3.77 22.48
N GLN A 253 -27.93 2.53 22.28
CA GLN A 253 -29.15 2.03 22.94
C GLN A 253 -28.99 1.96 24.45
N LEU A 254 -27.83 1.52 24.94
CA LEU A 254 -27.55 1.47 26.37
C LEU A 254 -27.65 2.86 27.01
N LYS A 255 -26.97 3.86 26.43
CA LYS A 255 -27.01 5.24 26.89
C LYS A 255 -28.42 5.84 26.86
N GLU A 256 -29.23 5.48 25.87
CA GLU A 256 -30.64 5.94 25.80
C GLU A 256 -31.49 5.28 26.89
N ASN A 257 -31.29 3.99 27.15
CA ASN A 257 -31.98 3.28 28.21
C ASN A 257 -31.58 3.79 29.61
N GLU A 258 -30.28 4.08 29.83
CA GLU A 258 -29.80 4.68 31.06
C GLU A 258 -30.45 6.03 31.33
N LYS A 259 -30.59 6.91 30.32
CA LYS A 259 -31.29 8.18 30.43
C LYS A 259 -32.78 8.00 30.80
N LYS A 260 -33.46 7.07 30.13
CA LYS A 260 -34.89 6.79 30.42
C LYS A 260 -35.06 6.26 31.84
N LEU A 261 -34.14 5.45 32.33
CA LEU A 261 -34.16 4.96 33.69
C LEU A 261 -33.92 6.08 34.70
N GLU A 262 -32.98 6.97 34.43
CA GLU A 262 -32.71 8.13 35.27
C GLU A 262 -33.92 9.09 35.34
N GLU A 263 -34.56 9.38 34.19
CA GLU A 263 -35.78 10.17 34.12
C GLU A 263 -36.94 9.52 34.88
N SER A 264 -37.13 8.19 34.74
CA SER A 264 -38.16 7.45 35.47
C SER A 264 -37.94 7.49 36.97
N ASN A 265 -36.68 7.34 37.43
CA ASN A 265 -36.33 7.41 38.84
C ASN A 265 -36.60 8.81 39.41
N LYS A 266 -36.29 9.88 38.69
CA LYS A 266 -36.62 11.26 39.09
C LYS A 266 -38.14 11.46 39.24
N GLN A 267 -38.94 10.98 38.29
CA GLN A 267 -40.37 11.07 38.35
C GLN A 267 -40.97 10.30 39.55
N LEU A 268 -40.41 9.14 39.87
CA LEU A 268 -40.80 8.38 41.05
C LEU A 268 -40.44 9.14 42.33
N GLU A 269 -39.26 9.70 42.41
CA GLU A 269 -38.82 10.48 43.56
C GLU A 269 -39.68 11.75 43.76
N GLU A 270 -40.05 12.44 42.68
CA GLU A 270 -41.00 13.58 42.73
C GLU A 270 -42.38 13.15 43.25
N LYS A 271 -42.95 12.04 42.76
CA LYS A 271 -44.22 11.51 43.24
C LYS A 271 -44.17 11.10 44.70
N ASP A 272 -43.11 10.48 45.14
CA ASP A 272 -42.93 10.13 46.55
C ASP A 272 -42.85 11.38 47.42
N ASN A 273 -42.14 12.40 46.96
CA ASN A 273 -42.06 13.69 47.67
C ASN A 273 -43.42 14.38 47.74
N ASP A 274 -44.18 14.38 46.66
CA ASP A 274 -45.53 14.95 46.65
C ASP A 274 -46.50 14.17 47.56
N TYR A 275 -46.40 12.87 47.59
CA TYR A 275 -47.16 11.99 48.45
C TYR A 275 -46.84 12.27 49.95
N ILE A 276 -45.57 12.44 50.30
CA ILE A 276 -45.14 12.81 51.68
C ILE A 276 -45.70 14.14 52.09
N LYS A 277 -45.67 15.19 51.22
CA LYS A 277 -46.23 16.51 51.47
C LYS A 277 -47.74 16.45 51.62
N PHE A 278 -48.44 15.64 50.80
CA PHE A 278 -49.86 15.41 50.93
C PHE A 278 -50.23 14.77 52.26
N MET A 279 -49.53 13.70 52.66
CA MET A 279 -49.78 13.06 53.98
C MET A 279 -49.60 14.05 55.18
N PHE A 280 -48.53 14.86 55.05
CA PHE A 280 -48.27 15.86 56.09
C PHE A 280 -49.43 16.95 56.16
N SER A 281 -49.92 17.35 54.98
CA SER A 281 -51.06 18.34 54.92
C SER A 281 -52.38 17.80 55.48
N THR A 282 -52.53 16.46 55.56
CA THR A 282 -53.66 15.79 56.20
C THR A 282 -53.49 15.64 57.72
N GLY A 283 -52.44 16.21 58.30
CA GLY A 283 -52.24 16.27 59.77
C GLY A 283 -51.42 15.08 60.33
N LEU A 284 -50.84 14.26 59.49
CA LEU A 284 -49.93 13.16 59.93
C LEU A 284 -48.57 13.71 60.35
N SER A 285 -48.05 13.27 61.47
CA SER A 285 -46.70 13.68 61.90
C SER A 285 -45.58 13.02 61.07
N PRO A 286 -44.40 13.66 60.93
CA PRO A 286 -43.27 13.12 60.15
C PRO A 286 -42.86 11.71 60.60
N GLU A 287 -43.02 11.38 61.92
CA GLU A 287 -42.68 10.06 62.44
C GLU A 287 -43.66 8.98 61.97
N ILE A 288 -44.96 9.32 61.86
CA ILE A 288 -46.00 8.43 61.33
C ILE A 288 -45.77 8.20 59.84
N ILE A 289 -45.47 9.24 59.10
CA ILE A 289 -45.20 9.21 57.66
C ILE A 289 -43.95 8.31 57.42
N SER A 290 -42.84 8.58 58.15
CA SER A 290 -41.61 7.81 58.05
C SER A 290 -41.82 6.29 58.23
N LYS A 291 -42.64 5.94 59.28
CA LYS A 291 -43.00 4.54 59.53
C LYS A 291 -43.89 3.94 58.43
N GLY A 292 -44.84 4.70 57.94
CA GLY A 292 -45.83 4.27 56.92
C GLY A 292 -45.19 3.94 55.59
N ILE A 293 -44.31 4.81 55.10
CA ILE A 293 -43.63 4.63 53.80
C ILE A 293 -42.26 3.96 53.93
N LYS A 294 -41.81 3.58 55.15
CA LYS A 294 -40.50 2.96 55.41
C LYS A 294 -39.31 3.80 54.93
N MET A 295 -39.41 5.12 55.04
CA MET A 295 -38.35 6.07 54.70
C MET A 295 -37.73 6.65 55.96
N PRO A 296 -36.38 6.88 56.00
CA PRO A 296 -35.71 7.48 57.16
C PRO A 296 -36.36 8.84 57.53
N LEU A 297 -36.54 9.07 58.84
CA LEU A 297 -37.22 10.29 59.35
C LEU A 297 -36.51 11.56 58.91
N ASP A 298 -35.19 11.58 58.87
CA ASP A 298 -34.40 12.73 58.44
C ASP A 298 -34.70 13.11 56.99
N ARG A 299 -34.90 12.10 56.10
CA ARG A 299 -35.26 12.30 54.72
C ARG A 299 -36.68 12.85 54.56
N VAL A 300 -37.63 12.34 55.37
CA VAL A 300 -39.01 12.88 55.41
C VAL A 300 -38.99 14.34 55.87
N LYS A 301 -38.24 14.69 56.94
CA LYS A 301 -38.10 16.09 57.38
C LYS A 301 -37.45 16.97 56.35
N ALA A 302 -36.42 16.49 55.65
CA ALA A 302 -35.77 17.23 54.54
C ALA A 302 -36.75 17.55 53.39
N ILE A 303 -37.62 16.58 53.02
CA ILE A 303 -38.66 16.80 51.97
C ILE A 303 -39.70 17.81 52.42
N LEU A 304 -40.04 17.83 53.72
CA LEU A 304 -41.01 18.74 54.32
C LEU A 304 -40.41 20.10 54.67
N ALA A 305 -39.09 20.27 54.56
CA ALA A 305 -38.34 21.47 54.96
C ALA A 305 -38.53 21.87 56.45
N ILE A 306 -38.56 20.91 57.33
CA ILE A 306 -38.73 21.06 58.80
C ILE A 306 -37.65 20.36 59.59
#